data_1528db7384ead142dc0521db3a2cbf95
#
_entry.id   1528db7384ead142dc0521db3a2cbf95
#
_cell.length_a   1.000
_cell.length_b   1.000
_cell.length_c   1.000
_cell.angle_alpha   90.00
_cell.angle_beta   90.00
_cell.angle_gamma   90.00
#
_symmetry.space_group_name_H-M   'P 1'
#
loop_
_entity.id
_entity.type
_entity.pdbx_description
1 polymer ?
#
loop_
_entity_poly.entity_id
_entity_poly.type
_entity_poly.pdbx_seq_one_letter_code
_entity_poly.pdbx_strand_id
1 'polypeptide(L)'
;SNSKVMSGGSGGGSNMAAESASDSGLTEKELEGIKQMNNLMSTEQLRGIAEGMTELNLESDNYASCSYRRVYKSYKESEFDYYADLTYIKYDENNKQSRKRISFNAATGEFLNYYSDSSNYGDKVPKYTEAQALDIAKSFADKYSNKEYINTDSDLEASDKIDESLDYYNNYYFTFERKVNGFNYSPEYISVKVDKLTNEIISFNKQWSDKTEFESTENMISAEEAAEALMNTVGIELCYVSNLSAGKTCTADLVYKLKGSGNYYISAKTGKRVNYNGDEYKETQNSNTADDISGHYAEKQITALLAYNAIILPEGETSFRPDEAITQGEMITFASILKGQRFPRPLNYETIYRFAKNNNIVDYKDIADAETICTRENGTMFIIRALGYQNIAELPDIFDCKFADKDLISPGIEGYVALSRGFGLIGGNPDNTFNPQGELTR
;
A
#
# COMPACT_ATOMS: atom_id res chain seq x y z
N SER A 1 -0.31 -40.03 0.43
CA SER A 1 -0.74 -39.85 -0.94
C SER A 1 -0.04 -38.65 -1.53
N ASN A 2 0.69 -38.91 -2.54
CA ASN A 2 1.78 -38.16 -3.15
C ASN A 2 1.46 -36.72 -3.57
N SER A 3 2.13 -35.74 -2.97
CA SER A 3 2.35 -34.43 -3.57
C SER A 3 3.74 -34.42 -4.21
N LYS A 4 3.78 -34.40 -5.54
CA LYS A 4 5.02 -34.19 -6.30
C LYS A 4 5.47 -32.73 -6.15
N VAL A 5 6.53 -32.53 -5.41
CA VAL A 5 7.34 -31.32 -5.46
C VAL A 5 8.18 -31.40 -6.73
N MET A 6 8.00 -30.48 -7.66
CA MET A 6 8.94 -30.32 -8.77
C MET A 6 10.15 -29.52 -8.29
N SER A 7 11.26 -30.23 -8.12
CA SER A 7 12.59 -29.64 -7.96
C SER A 7 13.06 -29.14 -9.33
N GLY A 8 13.21 -27.86 -9.52
CA GLY A 8 13.87 -27.27 -10.68
C GLY A 8 15.37 -27.48 -10.59
N GLY A 9 15.93 -28.26 -11.54
CA GLY A 9 17.34 -28.53 -11.65
C GLY A 9 18.14 -27.30 -12.10
N SER A 10 19.36 -27.21 -11.58
CA SER A 10 20.40 -26.29 -12.02
C SER A 10 20.79 -26.61 -13.47
N GLY A 11 20.59 -25.67 -14.38
CA GLY A 11 21.03 -25.72 -15.76
C GLY A 11 22.09 -24.65 -16.00
N GLY A 12 23.28 -25.09 -16.38
CA GLY A 12 24.44 -24.29 -16.69
C GLY A 12 24.20 -23.36 -17.89
N GLY A 13 24.88 -22.21 -17.86
CA GLY A 13 24.86 -21.25 -18.93
C GLY A 13 25.38 -21.81 -20.24
N SER A 14 24.59 -21.65 -21.30
CA SER A 14 25.05 -21.72 -22.66
C SER A 14 24.59 -20.44 -23.37
N ASN A 15 25.57 -19.69 -23.89
CA ASN A 15 25.36 -18.63 -24.84
C ASN A 15 24.58 -19.18 -26.06
N MET A 16 23.31 -18.84 -26.16
CA MET A 16 22.61 -18.99 -27.45
C MET A 16 22.47 -17.61 -28.09
N ALA A 17 23.08 -17.52 -29.24
CA ALA A 17 22.97 -16.39 -30.16
C ALA A 17 21.50 -16.16 -30.53
N ALA A 18 21.16 -14.90 -30.72
CA ALA A 18 19.85 -14.46 -31.18
C ALA A 18 19.59 -14.99 -32.60
N GLU A 19 18.91 -16.12 -32.70
CA GLU A 19 18.24 -16.55 -33.95
C GLU A 19 16.75 -16.24 -33.86
N SER A 20 16.29 -15.62 -34.90
CA SER A 20 14.93 -15.20 -35.30
C SER A 20 13.77 -15.74 -34.42
N ALA A 21 13.15 -14.83 -33.68
CA ALA A 21 12.02 -15.07 -32.75
C ALA A 21 10.65 -15.32 -33.44
N SER A 22 10.61 -15.82 -34.68
CA SER A 22 9.35 -16.00 -35.40
C SER A 22 8.67 -17.35 -35.23
N ASP A 23 9.23 -18.27 -34.40
CA ASP A 23 8.72 -19.65 -34.30
C ASP A 23 8.53 -20.16 -32.85
N SER A 24 8.60 -19.28 -31.84
CA SER A 24 8.58 -19.71 -30.43
C SER A 24 7.17 -19.83 -29.82
N GLY A 25 6.14 -19.40 -30.51
CA GLY A 25 4.77 -19.41 -29.97
C GLY A 25 4.54 -18.45 -28.79
N LEU A 26 5.53 -17.62 -28.43
CA LEU A 26 5.45 -16.64 -27.36
C LEU A 26 4.76 -15.36 -27.83
N THR A 27 3.97 -14.77 -26.97
CA THR A 27 3.36 -13.45 -27.21
C THR A 27 4.43 -12.35 -27.18
N GLU A 28 4.17 -11.20 -27.83
CA GLU A 28 5.07 -10.04 -27.76
C GLU A 28 5.37 -9.62 -26.32
N LYS A 29 4.38 -9.72 -25.43
CA LYS A 29 4.51 -9.40 -24.00
C LYS A 29 5.44 -10.38 -23.26
N GLU A 30 5.42 -11.65 -23.62
CA GLU A 30 6.34 -12.66 -23.08
C GLU A 30 7.77 -12.47 -23.59
N LEU A 31 7.92 -12.14 -24.87
CA LEU A 31 9.23 -11.82 -25.46
C LEU A 31 9.86 -10.58 -24.84
N GLU A 32 9.07 -9.56 -24.57
CA GLU A 32 9.55 -8.36 -23.88
C GLU A 32 9.92 -8.65 -22.44
N GLY A 33 9.16 -9.48 -21.72
CA GLY A 33 9.48 -9.97 -20.38
C GLY A 33 10.82 -10.72 -20.36
N ILE A 34 11.08 -11.60 -21.33
CA ILE A 34 12.34 -12.32 -21.45
C ILE A 34 13.52 -11.36 -21.72
N LYS A 35 13.34 -10.37 -22.60
CA LYS A 35 14.37 -9.36 -22.86
C LYS A 35 14.71 -8.54 -21.61
N GLN A 36 13.70 -8.18 -20.82
CA GLN A 36 13.92 -7.46 -19.55
C GLN A 36 14.66 -8.32 -18.53
N MET A 37 14.35 -9.62 -18.43
CA MET A 37 15.07 -10.54 -17.54
C MET A 37 16.55 -10.70 -17.89
N ASN A 38 16.93 -10.60 -19.17
CA ASN A 38 18.33 -10.68 -19.60
C ASN A 38 19.19 -9.48 -19.14
N ASN A 39 18.56 -8.36 -18.74
CA ASN A 39 19.24 -7.19 -18.22
C ASN A 39 19.37 -7.17 -16.70
N LEU A 40 18.90 -8.23 -16.02
CA LEU A 40 19.01 -8.31 -14.57
C LEU A 40 20.39 -8.86 -14.16
N MET A 41 20.85 -8.41 -13.00
CA MET A 41 22.05 -8.96 -12.40
C MET A 41 21.85 -10.43 -12.04
N SER A 42 22.90 -11.22 -12.24
CA SER A 42 22.88 -12.64 -11.87
C SER A 42 22.88 -12.82 -10.34
N THR A 43 22.46 -14.00 -9.91
CA THR A 43 22.51 -14.37 -8.49
C THR A 43 23.92 -14.26 -7.90
N GLU A 44 24.96 -14.62 -8.66
CA GLU A 44 26.35 -14.54 -8.23
C GLU A 44 26.80 -13.09 -8.04
N GLN A 45 26.39 -12.17 -8.95
CA GLN A 45 26.68 -10.75 -8.83
C GLN A 45 26.03 -10.14 -7.59
N LEU A 46 24.73 -10.41 -7.40
CA LEU A 46 23.97 -9.90 -6.24
C LEU A 46 24.48 -10.49 -4.92
N ARG A 47 24.86 -11.77 -4.94
CA ARG A 47 25.47 -12.45 -3.81
C ARG A 47 26.83 -11.84 -3.46
N GLY A 48 27.66 -11.52 -4.45
CA GLY A 48 28.92 -10.82 -4.24
C GLY A 48 28.73 -9.44 -3.59
N ILE A 49 27.68 -8.69 -3.97
CA ILE A 49 27.33 -7.42 -3.31
C ILE A 49 26.94 -7.67 -1.86
N ALA A 50 26.03 -8.63 -1.60
CA ALA A 50 25.56 -8.95 -0.27
C ALA A 50 26.67 -9.38 0.69
N GLU A 51 27.53 -10.30 0.24
CA GLU A 51 28.68 -10.81 1.03
C GLU A 51 29.74 -9.74 1.29
N GLY A 52 29.80 -8.70 0.45
CA GLY A 52 30.61 -7.50 0.69
C GLY A 52 30.06 -6.57 1.80
N MET A 53 28.82 -6.79 2.26
CA MET A 53 28.18 -6.03 3.33
C MET A 53 28.53 -6.63 4.70
N THR A 54 29.78 -6.40 5.14
CA THR A 54 30.34 -7.03 6.34
C THR A 54 29.56 -6.78 7.63
N GLU A 55 28.82 -5.65 7.70
CA GLU A 55 28.00 -5.28 8.86
C GLU A 55 26.81 -6.21 9.05
N LEU A 56 26.40 -6.93 8.02
CA LEU A 56 25.29 -7.87 8.08
C LEU A 56 25.69 -9.25 8.55
N ASN A 57 27.01 -9.50 8.76
CA ASN A 57 27.55 -10.79 9.20
C ASN A 57 27.01 -11.98 8.38
N LEU A 58 27.02 -11.83 7.03
CA LEU A 58 26.59 -12.88 6.11
C LEU A 58 27.75 -13.86 5.93
N GLU A 59 27.51 -15.11 6.26
CA GLU A 59 28.45 -16.17 6.01
C GLU A 59 28.07 -16.88 4.70
N SER A 60 29.04 -17.02 3.77
CA SER A 60 28.79 -17.61 2.46
C SER A 60 28.21 -19.02 2.51
N ASP A 61 28.60 -19.80 3.53
CA ASP A 61 28.15 -21.18 3.72
C ASP A 61 26.67 -21.32 4.06
N ASN A 62 26.02 -20.21 4.43
CA ASN A 62 24.61 -20.15 4.81
C ASN A 62 23.70 -19.66 3.67
N TYR A 63 24.22 -19.40 2.48
CA TYR A 63 23.38 -19.03 1.35
C TYR A 63 22.38 -20.14 1.03
N ALA A 64 21.09 -19.82 0.95
CA ALA A 64 20.03 -20.79 0.71
C ALA A 64 19.38 -20.61 -0.67
N SER A 65 19.01 -19.38 -1.05
CA SER A 65 18.29 -19.13 -2.31
C SER A 65 18.30 -17.67 -2.72
N CYS A 66 18.06 -17.45 -4.02
CA CYS A 66 17.69 -16.16 -4.59
C CYS A 66 16.37 -16.32 -5.36
N SER A 67 15.46 -15.37 -5.20
CA SER A 67 14.23 -15.32 -5.97
C SER A 67 14.05 -13.93 -6.57
N TYR A 68 13.57 -13.87 -7.81
CA TYR A 68 13.25 -12.62 -8.50
C TYR A 68 11.75 -12.44 -8.50
N ARG A 69 11.29 -11.22 -8.18
CA ARG A 69 9.87 -10.87 -8.18
C ARG A 69 9.64 -9.53 -8.86
N ARG A 70 8.49 -9.38 -9.48
CA ARG A 70 8.03 -8.09 -10.01
C ARG A 70 7.43 -7.27 -8.89
N VAL A 71 7.73 -5.98 -8.90
CA VAL A 71 7.12 -4.99 -8.01
C VAL A 71 6.52 -3.90 -8.90
N TYR A 72 5.21 -3.87 -8.97
CA TYR A 72 4.50 -2.92 -9.81
C TYR A 72 4.55 -1.53 -9.20
N LYS A 73 4.80 -0.52 -10.03
CA LYS A 73 4.86 0.90 -9.63
C LYS A 73 3.47 1.53 -9.61
N SER A 74 2.53 0.94 -10.33
CA SER A 74 1.18 1.41 -10.51
C SER A 74 0.21 0.22 -10.49
N TYR A 75 -1.09 0.48 -10.26
CA TYR A 75 -2.12 -0.55 -10.40
C TYR A 75 -2.27 -1.02 -11.85
N LYS A 76 -1.86 -0.19 -12.83
CA LYS A 76 -1.70 -0.58 -14.24
C LYS A 76 -0.41 -1.40 -14.34
N GLU A 77 -0.50 -2.66 -14.68
CA GLU A 77 0.64 -3.59 -14.76
C GLU A 77 1.68 -3.25 -15.86
N SER A 78 1.68 -2.01 -16.36
CA SER A 78 2.58 -1.54 -17.42
C SER A 78 3.96 -1.13 -16.92
N GLU A 79 4.08 -0.75 -15.63
CA GLU A 79 5.35 -0.30 -15.03
C GLU A 79 5.68 -1.11 -13.80
N PHE A 80 6.83 -1.77 -13.83
CA PHE A 80 7.32 -2.57 -12.70
C PHE A 80 8.84 -2.55 -12.65
N ASP A 81 9.37 -2.83 -11.47
CA ASP A 81 10.78 -3.15 -11.26
C ASP A 81 10.92 -4.64 -10.93
N TYR A 82 12.10 -5.19 -11.15
CA TYR A 82 12.45 -6.50 -10.64
C TYR A 82 13.25 -6.36 -9.35
N TYR A 83 12.80 -7.03 -8.30
CA TYR A 83 13.54 -7.17 -7.06
C TYR A 83 14.08 -8.59 -6.97
N ALA A 84 15.29 -8.70 -6.43
CA ALA A 84 15.91 -9.97 -6.11
C ALA A 84 16.03 -10.11 -4.59
N ASP A 85 15.47 -11.19 -4.06
CA ASP A 85 15.47 -11.48 -2.63
C ASP A 85 16.41 -12.66 -2.37
N LEU A 86 17.55 -12.40 -1.72
CA LEU A 86 18.51 -13.41 -1.28
C LEU A 86 18.15 -13.85 0.13
N THR A 87 18.22 -15.15 0.37
CA THR A 87 17.97 -15.74 1.68
C THR A 87 19.21 -16.49 2.16
N TYR A 88 19.63 -16.20 3.39
CA TYR A 88 20.68 -16.89 4.13
C TYR A 88 20.06 -17.57 5.35
N ILE A 89 20.50 -18.79 5.65
CA ILE A 89 19.96 -19.61 6.74
C ILE A 89 21.11 -20.10 7.59
N LYS A 90 20.97 -19.97 8.91
CA LYS A 90 21.91 -20.50 9.90
C LYS A 90 21.15 -21.38 10.89
N TYR A 91 21.78 -22.46 11.33
CA TYR A 91 21.28 -23.31 12.39
C TYR A 91 22.19 -23.16 13.62
N ASP A 92 21.61 -22.98 14.78
CA ASP A 92 22.35 -22.99 16.04
C ASP A 92 22.63 -24.42 16.56
N GLU A 93 23.33 -24.53 17.69
CA GLU A 93 23.66 -25.81 18.33
C GLU A 93 22.44 -26.66 18.68
N ASN A 94 21.27 -26.03 18.84
CA ASN A 94 19.99 -26.68 19.14
C ASN A 94 19.17 -26.96 17.88
N ASN A 95 19.80 -26.84 16.70
CA ASN A 95 19.13 -26.98 15.40
C ASN A 95 17.98 -25.99 15.16
N LYS A 96 17.98 -24.84 15.87
CA LYS A 96 17.05 -23.73 15.64
C LYS A 96 17.52 -22.94 14.44
N GLN A 97 16.63 -22.75 13.48
CA GLN A 97 16.88 -21.99 12.26
C GLN A 97 16.75 -20.50 12.54
N SER A 98 17.72 -19.72 12.07
CA SER A 98 17.61 -18.28 11.87
C SER A 98 17.76 -17.95 10.39
N ARG A 99 17.14 -16.87 9.95
CA ARG A 99 17.08 -16.49 8.54
C ARG A 99 17.39 -14.99 8.37
N LYS A 100 18.24 -14.69 7.38
CA LYS A 100 18.50 -13.33 6.92
C LYS A 100 18.01 -13.20 5.48
N ARG A 101 17.30 -12.13 5.18
CA ARG A 101 16.82 -11.82 3.83
C ARG A 101 17.34 -10.45 3.41
N ILE A 102 17.80 -10.36 2.17
CA ILE A 102 18.32 -9.13 1.58
C ILE A 102 17.64 -8.93 0.24
N SER A 103 17.11 -7.75 0.03
CA SER A 103 16.42 -7.38 -1.21
C SER A 103 17.22 -6.32 -1.96
N PHE A 104 17.39 -6.53 -3.25
CA PHE A 104 18.03 -5.61 -4.19
C PHE A 104 17.07 -5.25 -5.32
N ASN A 105 17.23 -4.06 -5.89
CA ASN A 105 16.77 -3.83 -7.25
C ASN A 105 17.61 -4.69 -8.18
N ALA A 106 16.98 -5.63 -8.87
CA ALA A 106 17.69 -6.65 -9.65
C ALA A 106 18.38 -6.09 -10.91
N ALA A 107 17.96 -4.92 -11.40
CA ALA A 107 18.56 -4.27 -12.56
C ALA A 107 19.79 -3.43 -12.20
N THR A 108 19.77 -2.78 -11.04
CA THR A 108 20.81 -1.82 -10.63
C THR A 108 21.76 -2.37 -9.56
N GLY A 109 21.38 -3.43 -8.85
CA GLY A 109 22.08 -3.93 -7.67
C GLY A 109 21.92 -3.02 -6.43
N GLU A 110 21.00 -2.06 -6.46
CA GLU A 110 20.74 -1.19 -5.33
C GLU A 110 20.16 -1.97 -4.16
N PHE A 111 20.77 -1.80 -2.98
CA PHE A 111 20.30 -2.39 -1.73
C PHE A 111 19.04 -1.67 -1.22
N LEU A 112 17.97 -2.43 -0.98
CA LEU A 112 16.66 -1.88 -0.64
C LEU A 112 16.18 -2.28 0.75
N ASN A 113 16.38 -3.54 1.12
CA ASN A 113 15.84 -4.07 2.35
C ASN A 113 16.72 -5.18 2.93
N TYR A 114 16.75 -5.23 4.26
CA TYR A 114 17.34 -6.33 5.02
C TYR A 114 16.45 -6.67 6.20
N TYR A 115 16.34 -7.95 6.49
CA TYR A 115 15.65 -8.46 7.66
C TYR A 115 16.33 -9.71 8.20
N SER A 116 16.51 -9.75 9.54
CA SER A 116 16.99 -10.92 10.28
C SER A 116 15.93 -11.34 11.28
N ASP A 117 15.61 -12.64 11.32
CA ASP A 117 14.74 -13.24 12.34
C ASP A 117 15.54 -13.77 13.55
N SER A 118 16.82 -13.44 13.63
CA SER A 118 17.73 -13.85 14.72
C SER A 118 17.49 -13.12 16.05
N SER A 119 16.42 -12.36 16.16
CA SER A 119 16.08 -11.64 17.40
C SER A 119 15.98 -12.58 18.59
N ASN A 120 16.79 -12.31 19.61
CA ASN A 120 16.79 -13.04 20.86
C ASN A 120 15.54 -12.67 21.67
N TYR A 121 14.45 -13.40 21.47
CA TYR A 121 13.27 -13.29 22.35
C TYR A 121 13.61 -13.92 23.70
N GLY A 122 13.49 -13.15 24.79
CA GLY A 122 13.65 -13.63 26.15
C GLY A 122 13.94 -12.49 27.12
N ASP A 123 13.73 -12.72 28.41
CA ASP A 123 13.89 -11.80 29.54
C ASP A 123 15.36 -11.40 29.78
N LYS A 124 16.07 -10.98 28.75
CA LYS A 124 17.47 -10.58 28.86
C LYS A 124 17.57 -9.06 28.99
N VAL A 125 18.32 -8.63 29.99
CA VAL A 125 18.61 -7.21 30.18
C VAL A 125 19.39 -6.67 28.96
N PRO A 126 18.99 -5.52 28.40
CA PRO A 126 19.73 -4.84 27.35
C PRO A 126 21.19 -4.61 27.74
N LYS A 127 22.10 -4.72 26.78
CA LYS A 127 23.55 -4.51 27.00
C LYS A 127 24.05 -3.22 26.38
N TYR A 128 23.35 -2.70 25.41
CA TYR A 128 23.73 -1.51 24.67
C TYR A 128 22.70 -0.40 24.86
N THR A 129 23.19 0.82 24.96
CA THR A 129 22.36 2.03 25.08
C THR A 129 21.75 2.41 23.74
N GLU A 130 20.72 3.22 23.78
CA GLU A 130 20.11 3.79 22.58
C GLU A 130 21.12 4.62 21.76
N ALA A 131 21.97 5.41 22.43
CA ALA A 131 23.03 6.18 21.78
C ALA A 131 24.00 5.29 20.99
N GLN A 132 24.43 4.16 21.57
CA GLN A 132 25.32 3.21 20.89
C GLN A 132 24.64 2.55 19.67
N ALA A 133 23.37 2.23 19.79
CA ALA A 133 22.59 1.69 18.69
C ALA A 133 22.33 2.72 17.59
N LEU A 134 22.09 3.99 17.96
CA LEU A 134 21.91 5.09 17.01
C LEU A 134 23.18 5.31 16.18
N ASP A 135 24.38 5.27 16.81
CA ASP A 135 25.64 5.41 16.10
C ASP A 135 25.81 4.34 15.01
N ILE A 136 25.45 3.10 15.31
CA ILE A 136 25.49 2.01 14.32
C ILE A 136 24.45 2.20 13.23
N ALA A 137 23.19 2.52 13.61
CA ALA A 137 22.10 2.75 12.67
C ALA A 137 22.44 3.90 11.70
N LYS A 138 22.99 5.00 12.23
CA LYS A 138 23.41 6.16 11.45
C LYS A 138 24.57 5.81 10.51
N SER A 139 25.59 5.14 10.99
CA SER A 139 26.73 4.73 10.15
C SER A 139 26.29 3.84 9.00
N PHE A 140 25.32 2.95 9.25
CA PHE A 140 24.75 2.10 8.22
C PHE A 140 23.89 2.87 7.23
N ALA A 141 23.04 3.77 7.71
CA ALA A 141 22.22 4.63 6.87
C ALA A 141 23.11 5.54 5.98
N ASP A 142 24.16 6.16 6.53
CA ASP A 142 25.12 6.98 5.78
C ASP A 142 25.78 6.20 4.64
N LYS A 143 26.14 4.93 4.90
CA LYS A 143 26.82 4.08 3.91
C LYS A 143 25.92 3.71 2.72
N TYR A 144 24.62 3.51 2.98
CA TYR A 144 23.66 3.03 1.98
C TYR A 144 22.65 4.08 1.52
N SER A 145 22.79 5.33 2.00
CA SER A 145 22.08 6.51 1.49
C SER A 145 23.05 7.43 0.75
N ASN A 146 22.68 7.81 -0.46
CA ASN A 146 23.46 8.78 -1.27
C ASN A 146 22.98 10.22 -1.10
N LYS A 147 22.05 10.49 -0.16
CA LYS A 147 21.35 11.77 -0.02
C LYS A 147 21.26 12.20 1.43
N GLU A 148 21.07 13.50 1.64
CA GLU A 148 20.87 14.04 2.97
C GLU A 148 19.57 13.54 3.60
N TYR A 149 19.63 13.21 4.86
CA TYR A 149 18.49 12.85 5.69
C TYR A 149 18.56 13.54 7.06
N ILE A 150 17.45 13.51 7.79
CA ILE A 150 17.35 13.92 9.18
C ILE A 150 16.83 12.75 10.01
N ASN A 151 17.41 12.54 11.18
CA ASN A 151 16.88 11.60 12.15
C ASN A 151 15.63 12.23 12.80
N THR A 152 14.46 11.63 12.62
CA THR A 152 13.19 12.13 13.14
C THR A 152 12.87 11.64 14.54
N ASP A 153 13.61 10.63 15.03
CA ASP A 153 13.47 10.14 16.40
C ASP A 153 14.30 10.99 17.40
N SER A 154 15.04 11.98 16.89
CA SER A 154 16.01 12.77 17.66
C SER A 154 15.43 13.88 18.56
N ASP A 155 14.11 14.06 18.63
CA ASP A 155 13.49 14.81 19.73
C ASP A 155 13.58 14.06 21.07
N LEU A 156 13.91 12.78 21.02
CA LEU A 156 14.46 12.02 22.12
C LEU A 156 15.98 12.18 22.06
N GLU A 157 16.56 13.02 22.90
CA GLU A 157 18.01 12.98 23.15
C GLU A 157 18.36 11.51 23.36
N ALA A 158 19.19 10.96 22.48
CA ALA A 158 19.57 9.54 22.53
C ALA A 158 19.97 9.21 23.97
N SER A 159 19.20 8.40 24.64
CA SER A 159 19.40 8.15 26.07
C SER A 159 20.68 7.35 26.26
N ASP A 160 21.64 7.91 26.98
CA ASP A 160 22.83 7.20 27.43
C ASP A 160 22.48 6.10 28.46
N LYS A 161 21.22 6.01 28.88
CA LYS A 161 20.75 5.00 29.84
C LYS A 161 20.28 3.77 29.10
N ILE A 162 20.63 2.62 29.62
CA ILE A 162 20.02 1.37 29.23
C ILE A 162 18.57 1.41 29.74
N ASP A 163 17.62 1.31 28.80
CA ASP A 163 16.22 1.16 29.18
C ASP A 163 16.03 -0.26 29.75
N GLU A 164 15.99 -0.33 31.08
CA GLU A 164 15.75 -1.58 31.83
C GLU A 164 14.27 -1.98 31.84
N SER A 165 13.37 -1.18 31.24
CA SER A 165 12.00 -1.60 31.05
C SER A 165 12.03 -2.87 30.22
N LEU A 166 11.36 -3.93 30.72
CA LEU A 166 11.09 -5.15 29.98
C LEU A 166 10.12 -4.83 28.83
N ASP A 167 10.59 -3.97 27.93
CA ASP A 167 9.83 -3.63 26.76
C ASP A 167 9.76 -4.89 25.88
N TYR A 168 8.58 -5.24 25.46
CA TYR A 168 8.23 -6.40 24.62
C TYR A 168 9.08 -6.49 23.34
N TYR A 169 9.86 -5.43 23.05
CA TYR A 169 10.72 -5.28 21.90
C TYR A 169 12.19 -5.12 22.30
N ASN A 170 12.99 -6.17 22.10
CA ASN A 170 14.44 -6.17 22.33
C ASN A 170 15.23 -5.36 21.30
N ASN A 171 14.62 -4.38 20.62
CA ASN A 171 15.25 -3.64 19.54
C ASN A 171 15.02 -2.14 19.70
N TYR A 172 16.04 -1.37 19.36
CA TYR A 172 15.89 0.06 19.07
C TYR A 172 15.44 0.24 17.63
N TYR A 173 14.64 1.28 17.39
CA TYR A 173 14.11 1.60 16.07
C TYR A 173 14.43 3.06 15.72
N PHE A 174 15.03 3.27 14.56
CA PHE A 174 15.43 4.59 14.11
C PHE A 174 14.88 4.86 12.71
N THR A 175 14.39 6.09 12.49
CA THR A 175 13.89 6.57 11.20
C THR A 175 14.70 7.78 10.76
N PHE A 176 15.15 7.75 9.52
CA PHE A 176 15.92 8.82 8.89
C PHE A 176 15.13 9.30 7.67
N GLU A 177 14.43 10.42 7.78
CA GLU A 177 13.67 11.01 6.68
C GLU A 177 14.57 11.77 5.73
N ARG A 178 14.21 11.75 4.44
CA ARG A 178 14.95 12.52 3.43
C ARG A 178 14.89 14.01 3.77
N LYS A 179 16.05 14.67 3.66
CA LYS A 179 16.18 16.11 3.80
C LYS A 179 16.40 16.74 2.43
N VAL A 180 15.57 17.72 2.09
CA VAL A 180 15.66 18.45 0.82
C VAL A 180 15.56 19.94 1.08
N ASN A 181 16.52 20.71 0.62
CA ASN A 181 16.58 22.17 0.84
C ASN A 181 16.45 22.57 2.33
N GLY A 182 16.87 21.68 3.25
CA GLY A 182 16.76 21.91 4.70
C GLY A 182 15.47 21.42 5.35
N PHE A 183 14.51 20.90 4.58
CA PHE A 183 13.19 20.44 5.06
C PHE A 183 13.04 18.92 4.96
N ASN A 184 12.22 18.36 5.84
CA ASN A 184 11.92 16.93 5.86
C ASN A 184 10.97 16.58 4.73
N TYR A 185 11.18 15.39 4.14
CA TYR A 185 10.26 14.77 3.22
C TYR A 185 9.95 13.35 3.69
N SER A 186 8.96 13.24 4.57
CA SER A 186 8.58 11.99 5.27
C SER A 186 8.16 10.81 4.39
N PRO A 187 7.63 10.99 3.15
CA PRO A 187 7.34 9.85 2.28
C PRO A 187 8.58 9.05 1.85
N GLU A 188 9.79 9.65 1.96
CA GLU A 188 11.05 8.97 1.65
C GLU A 188 11.93 8.90 2.90
N TYR A 189 12.25 7.68 3.30
CA TYR A 189 12.95 7.43 4.55
C TYR A 189 13.79 6.16 4.51
N ILE A 190 14.69 6.06 5.46
CA ILE A 190 15.42 4.85 5.84
C ILE A 190 14.98 4.50 7.26
N SER A 191 14.60 3.25 7.50
CA SER A 191 14.37 2.74 8.86
C SER A 191 15.36 1.65 9.19
N VAL A 192 15.92 1.70 10.40
CA VAL A 192 16.91 0.74 10.91
C VAL A 192 16.46 0.23 12.27
N LYS A 193 16.50 -1.10 12.44
CA LYS A 193 16.34 -1.74 13.75
C LYS A 193 17.66 -2.31 14.21
N VAL A 194 17.99 -2.11 15.47
CA VAL A 194 19.22 -2.59 16.10
C VAL A 194 18.86 -3.39 17.36
N ASP A 195 19.43 -4.57 17.51
CA ASP A 195 19.21 -5.44 18.65
C ASP A 195 19.87 -4.88 19.91
N LYS A 196 19.13 -4.77 21.02
CA LYS A 196 19.58 -4.23 22.31
C LYS A 196 20.63 -5.10 23.01
N LEU A 197 20.78 -6.36 22.61
CA LEU A 197 21.71 -7.34 23.23
C LEU A 197 23.02 -7.49 22.46
N THR A 198 22.97 -7.45 21.13
CA THR A 198 24.12 -7.71 20.26
C THR A 198 24.66 -6.48 19.58
N ASN A 199 23.86 -5.39 19.54
CA ASN A 199 24.10 -4.17 18.76
C ASN A 199 24.22 -4.45 17.25
N GLU A 200 23.63 -5.54 16.76
CA GLU A 200 23.57 -5.91 15.35
C GLU A 200 22.35 -5.30 14.68
N ILE A 201 22.48 -5.02 13.39
CA ILE A 201 21.36 -4.57 12.56
C ILE A 201 20.42 -5.76 12.33
N ILE A 202 19.15 -5.59 12.70
CA ILE A 202 18.10 -6.61 12.54
C ILE A 202 17.22 -6.32 11.34
N SER A 203 17.05 -5.06 11.02
CA SER A 203 16.26 -4.66 9.85
C SER A 203 16.76 -3.34 9.29
N PHE A 204 16.71 -3.25 7.99
CA PHE A 204 16.91 -2.02 7.22
C PHE A 204 15.85 -1.97 6.13
N ASN A 205 15.20 -0.84 5.98
CA ASN A 205 14.29 -0.61 4.87
C ASN A 205 14.54 0.77 4.29
N LYS A 206 14.74 0.84 2.97
CA LYS A 206 14.94 2.08 2.24
C LYS A 206 13.75 2.31 1.31
N GLN A 207 13.02 3.38 1.56
CA GLN A 207 11.97 3.88 0.68
C GLN A 207 12.44 5.22 0.12
N TRP A 208 12.93 5.23 -1.12
CA TRP A 208 13.55 6.38 -1.74
C TRP A 208 13.34 6.40 -3.25
N SER A 209 13.07 7.57 -3.82
CA SER A 209 12.90 7.75 -5.25
C SER A 209 13.85 8.82 -5.79
N ASP A 210 14.53 8.52 -6.89
CA ASP A 210 15.34 9.52 -7.60
C ASP A 210 14.51 10.37 -8.57
N LYS A 211 13.22 10.03 -8.73
CA LYS A 211 12.30 10.70 -9.66
C LYS A 211 11.46 11.79 -9.00
N THR A 212 11.53 11.95 -7.66
CA THR A 212 10.76 12.96 -6.96
C THR A 212 11.31 14.35 -7.26
N GLU A 213 10.49 15.20 -7.87
CA GLU A 213 10.80 16.60 -8.14
C GLU A 213 10.32 17.44 -6.95
N PHE A 214 11.16 18.40 -6.54
CA PHE A 214 10.85 19.26 -5.40
C PHE A 214 10.73 20.72 -5.85
N GLU A 215 9.72 21.38 -5.32
CA GLU A 215 9.50 22.80 -5.52
C GLU A 215 10.67 23.63 -4.95
N SER A 216 11.00 24.73 -5.60
CA SER A 216 12.03 25.67 -5.11
C SER A 216 11.60 26.30 -3.78
N THR A 217 12.54 26.57 -2.90
CA THR A 217 12.32 27.28 -1.63
C THR A 217 12.36 28.81 -1.76
N GLU A 218 12.56 29.35 -2.97
CA GLU A 218 12.54 30.80 -3.20
C GLU A 218 11.12 31.37 -3.08
N ASN A 219 10.99 32.58 -2.59
CA ASN A 219 9.71 33.31 -2.48
C ASN A 219 8.63 32.58 -1.67
N MET A 220 9.02 31.97 -0.56
CA MET A 220 8.07 31.42 0.40
C MET A 220 7.47 32.51 1.27
N ILE A 221 6.21 32.32 1.66
CA ILE A 221 5.59 33.11 2.74
C ILE A 221 6.25 32.78 4.08
N SER A 222 6.15 33.70 5.04
CA SER A 222 6.64 33.48 6.40
C SER A 222 5.77 32.46 7.17
N ALA A 223 6.29 31.93 8.26
CA ALA A 223 5.54 31.06 9.16
C ALA A 223 4.33 31.79 9.80
N GLU A 224 4.48 33.07 10.08
CA GLU A 224 3.42 33.94 10.62
C GLU A 224 2.30 34.10 9.60
N GLU A 225 2.62 34.38 8.34
CA GLU A 225 1.62 34.48 7.25
C GLU A 225 0.90 33.13 7.04
N ALA A 226 1.63 32.02 7.09
CA ALA A 226 1.05 30.68 6.99
C ALA A 226 0.11 30.37 8.18
N ALA A 227 0.49 30.75 9.40
CA ALA A 227 -0.34 30.59 10.59
C ALA A 227 -1.62 31.43 10.51
N GLU A 228 -1.51 32.69 10.05
CA GLU A 228 -2.68 33.56 9.83
C GLU A 228 -3.61 32.95 8.76
N ALA A 229 -3.07 32.49 7.66
CA ALA A 229 -3.84 31.81 6.61
C ALA A 229 -4.57 30.57 7.15
N LEU A 230 -3.90 29.76 7.98
CA LEU A 230 -4.50 28.60 8.61
C LEU A 230 -5.65 28.98 9.54
N MET A 231 -5.46 30.00 10.38
CA MET A 231 -6.49 30.50 11.28
C MET A 231 -7.70 31.08 10.55
N ASN A 232 -7.47 31.77 9.44
CA ASN A 232 -8.54 32.37 8.62
C ASN A 232 -9.33 31.32 7.84
N THR A 233 -8.70 30.21 7.42
CA THR A 233 -9.33 29.20 6.57
C THR A 233 -9.90 28.02 7.36
N VAL A 234 -9.30 27.62 8.46
CA VAL A 234 -9.75 26.51 9.31
C VAL A 234 -10.44 27.02 10.57
N GLY A 235 -9.81 27.97 11.25
CA GLY A 235 -10.27 28.51 12.54
C GLY A 235 -10.09 27.54 13.70
N ILE A 236 -10.48 28.03 14.89
CA ILE A 236 -10.43 27.23 16.11
C ILE A 236 -11.82 27.09 16.72
N GLU A 237 -12.01 26.05 17.52
CA GLU A 237 -13.21 25.81 18.30
C GLU A 237 -12.85 25.42 19.73
N LEU A 238 -13.73 25.75 20.66
CA LEU A 238 -13.61 25.36 22.06
C LEU A 238 -14.25 23.98 22.28
N CYS A 239 -13.54 23.06 22.91
CA CYS A 239 -14.06 21.73 23.20
C CYS A 239 -13.51 21.17 24.51
N TYR A 240 -14.17 20.16 25.05
CA TYR A 240 -13.64 19.38 26.16
C TYR A 240 -12.84 18.18 25.65
N VAL A 241 -11.67 17.93 26.25
CA VAL A 241 -10.88 16.70 26.04
C VAL A 241 -10.83 15.93 27.35
N SER A 242 -10.93 14.59 27.25
CA SER A 242 -10.87 13.72 28.41
C SER A 242 -9.42 13.48 28.81
N ASN A 243 -9.10 13.69 30.08
CA ASN A 243 -7.83 13.30 30.67
C ASN A 243 -8.00 11.94 31.40
N LEU A 244 -7.72 10.86 30.65
CA LEU A 244 -7.80 9.48 31.13
C LEU A 244 -6.44 9.07 31.75
N SER A 245 -6.18 9.40 32.99
CA SER A 245 -5.08 8.81 33.73
C SER A 245 -5.53 7.49 34.36
N ALA A 246 -4.80 6.41 34.12
CA ALA A 246 -5.14 5.09 34.66
C ALA A 246 -5.35 5.14 36.19
N GLY A 247 -6.53 4.71 36.64
CA GLY A 247 -6.90 4.63 38.08
C GLY A 247 -7.36 5.92 38.71
N LYS A 248 -7.60 7.01 37.97
CA LYS A 248 -8.12 8.29 38.49
C LYS A 248 -9.51 8.60 37.91
N THR A 249 -10.23 9.48 38.59
CA THR A 249 -11.48 10.04 38.07
C THR A 249 -11.21 10.72 36.72
N CYS A 250 -12.05 10.44 35.72
CA CYS A 250 -11.99 11.11 34.45
C CYS A 250 -12.26 12.60 34.64
N THR A 251 -11.32 13.46 34.26
CA THR A 251 -11.50 14.91 34.17
C THR A 251 -11.60 15.32 32.72
N ALA A 252 -12.32 16.39 32.46
CA ALA A 252 -12.43 16.96 31.14
C ALA A 252 -11.89 18.39 31.15
N ASP A 253 -10.85 18.62 30.38
CA ASP A 253 -10.19 19.93 30.28
C ASP A 253 -10.77 20.70 29.08
N LEU A 254 -11.01 21.99 29.27
CA LEU A 254 -11.51 22.87 28.23
C LEU A 254 -10.34 23.40 27.40
N VAL A 255 -10.32 23.10 26.10
CA VAL A 255 -9.21 23.44 25.20
C VAL A 255 -9.69 24.04 23.90
N TYR A 256 -8.84 24.83 23.27
CA TYR A 256 -9.00 25.20 21.88
C TYR A 256 -8.33 24.17 20.96
N LYS A 257 -9.01 23.74 19.91
CA LYS A 257 -8.47 22.93 18.82
C LYS A 257 -8.80 23.54 17.47
N LEU A 258 -8.06 23.13 16.44
CA LEU A 258 -8.46 23.48 15.07
C LEU A 258 -9.82 22.84 14.73
N LYS A 259 -10.66 23.56 14.00
CA LYS A 259 -11.97 23.03 13.57
C LYS A 259 -11.79 21.83 12.63
N GLY A 260 -12.67 20.84 12.79
CA GLY A 260 -12.66 19.62 11.98
C GLY A 260 -11.61 18.60 12.44
N SER A 261 -11.43 17.54 11.66
CA SER A 261 -10.49 16.45 11.93
C SER A 261 -9.63 16.21 10.69
N GLY A 262 -8.33 16.28 10.82
CA GLY A 262 -7.39 15.98 9.73
C GLY A 262 -6.13 16.82 9.77
N ASN A 263 -5.25 16.53 8.84
CA ASN A 263 -4.05 17.32 8.61
C ASN A 263 -4.40 18.53 7.74
N TYR A 264 -3.90 19.69 8.11
CA TYR A 264 -4.11 20.93 7.39
C TYR A 264 -2.77 21.39 6.81
N TYR A 265 -2.76 21.74 5.53
CA TYR A 265 -1.58 22.23 4.83
C TYR A 265 -1.86 23.60 4.23
N ILE A 266 -0.89 24.50 4.37
CA ILE A 266 -0.88 25.81 3.71
C ILE A 266 0.28 25.80 2.72
N SER A 267 0.01 26.11 1.47
CA SER A 267 1.06 26.24 0.46
C SER A 267 2.03 27.36 0.85
N ALA A 268 3.31 27.00 0.98
CA ALA A 268 4.37 27.97 1.26
C ALA A 268 4.57 28.99 0.13
N LYS A 269 4.03 28.75 -1.04
CA LYS A 269 4.11 29.68 -2.21
C LYS A 269 2.95 30.63 -2.30
N THR A 270 1.75 30.13 -2.04
CA THR A 270 0.53 30.91 -2.32
C THR A 270 -0.21 31.36 -1.06
N GLY A 271 0.15 30.85 0.11
CA GLY A 271 -0.61 31.08 1.35
C GLY A 271 -2.00 30.46 1.36
N LYS A 272 -2.36 29.69 0.33
CA LYS A 272 -3.66 29.04 0.26
C LYS A 272 -3.64 27.67 0.97
N ARG A 273 -4.79 27.28 1.51
CA ARG A 273 -4.98 25.94 2.02
C ARG A 273 -4.93 24.94 0.87
N VAL A 274 -4.19 23.86 1.07
CA VAL A 274 -4.05 22.77 0.09
C VAL A 274 -4.36 21.41 0.73
N ASN A 275 -4.65 20.40 -0.11
CA ASN A 275 -4.76 19.02 0.31
C ASN A 275 -3.38 18.37 0.41
N TYR A 276 -3.32 17.08 0.77
CA TYR A 276 -2.06 16.33 0.92
C TYR A 276 -1.31 16.12 -0.42
N ASN A 277 -1.97 16.33 -1.57
CA ASN A 277 -1.34 16.29 -2.90
C ASN A 277 -0.79 17.65 -3.34
N GLY A 278 -1.03 18.72 -2.56
CA GLY A 278 -0.66 20.08 -2.92
C GLY A 278 -1.69 20.85 -3.74
N ASP A 279 -2.83 20.23 -4.08
CA ASP A 279 -3.91 20.92 -4.79
C ASP A 279 -4.64 21.91 -3.87
N GLU A 280 -5.11 23.04 -4.41
CA GLU A 280 -5.87 24.01 -3.63
C GLU A 280 -7.08 23.35 -2.95
N TYR A 281 -7.13 23.43 -1.60
CA TYR A 281 -8.25 22.93 -0.84
C TYR A 281 -9.44 23.80 -1.08
N LYS A 282 -10.46 23.22 -1.61
CA LYS A 282 -11.75 23.87 -1.74
C LYS A 282 -12.67 23.31 -0.66
N GLU A 283 -13.26 24.21 0.09
CA GLU A 283 -14.22 23.82 1.12
C GLU A 283 -15.43 23.19 0.42
N THR A 284 -15.56 21.89 0.52
CA THR A 284 -16.79 21.23 0.08
C THR A 284 -17.92 21.77 0.93
N GLN A 285 -18.73 22.65 0.39
CA GLN A 285 -20.00 22.97 1.01
C GLN A 285 -20.73 21.65 1.24
N ASN A 286 -21.04 21.35 2.50
CA ASN A 286 -21.61 20.08 2.98
C ASN A 286 -23.05 19.82 2.49
N SER A 287 -23.40 20.21 1.27
CA SER A 287 -24.60 19.71 0.61
C SER A 287 -24.22 18.59 -0.36
N ASN A 288 -23.79 17.43 0.20
CA ASN A 288 -23.67 16.21 -0.60
C ASN A 288 -25.08 15.72 -0.92
N THR A 289 -25.75 16.45 -1.81
CA THR A 289 -27.11 16.21 -2.27
C THR A 289 -27.12 16.16 -3.79
N ALA A 290 -27.92 15.26 -4.35
CA ALA A 290 -28.09 15.18 -5.79
C ALA A 290 -29.45 15.77 -6.19
N ASP A 291 -29.47 16.55 -7.27
CA ASP A 291 -30.68 17.20 -7.79
C ASP A 291 -31.38 16.39 -8.90
N ASP A 292 -30.72 15.36 -9.42
CA ASP A 292 -31.16 14.53 -10.54
C ASP A 292 -31.71 13.14 -10.15
N ILE A 293 -31.92 12.89 -8.86
CA ILE A 293 -32.41 11.61 -8.35
C ILE A 293 -33.90 11.62 -8.01
N SER A 294 -34.56 12.75 -8.12
CA SER A 294 -35.99 12.89 -7.76
C SER A 294 -36.88 12.01 -8.65
N GLY A 295 -37.66 11.15 -8.01
CA GLY A 295 -38.52 10.18 -8.70
C GLY A 295 -37.81 8.93 -9.22
N HIS A 296 -36.50 8.83 -9.10
CA HIS A 296 -35.75 7.63 -9.43
C HIS A 296 -36.05 6.51 -8.41
N TYR A 297 -36.13 5.25 -8.87
CA TYR A 297 -36.47 4.11 -7.99
C TYR A 297 -35.51 3.94 -6.80
N ALA A 298 -34.25 4.36 -6.95
CA ALA A 298 -33.21 4.31 -5.93
C ALA A 298 -33.01 5.63 -5.16
N GLU A 299 -33.89 6.62 -5.32
CA GLU A 299 -33.78 7.96 -4.70
C GLU A 299 -33.48 7.88 -3.20
N LYS A 300 -34.21 7.02 -2.46
CA LYS A 300 -34.05 6.90 -1.00
C LYS A 300 -32.67 6.35 -0.62
N GLN A 301 -32.19 5.37 -1.35
CA GLN A 301 -30.89 4.73 -1.12
C GLN A 301 -29.76 5.70 -1.43
N ILE A 302 -29.82 6.39 -2.57
CA ILE A 302 -28.83 7.38 -2.98
C ILE A 302 -28.81 8.52 -1.96
N THR A 303 -29.96 9.08 -1.59
CA THR A 303 -30.06 10.14 -0.57
C THR A 303 -29.42 9.72 0.75
N ALA A 304 -29.69 8.50 1.21
CA ALA A 304 -29.08 7.99 2.45
C ALA A 304 -27.57 7.87 2.33
N LEU A 305 -27.03 7.33 1.24
CA LEU A 305 -25.60 7.16 1.01
C LEU A 305 -24.88 8.51 0.92
N LEU A 306 -25.51 9.51 0.29
CA LEU A 306 -25.00 10.89 0.23
C LEU A 306 -25.03 11.53 1.63
N ALA A 307 -26.12 11.41 2.37
CA ALA A 307 -26.28 12.00 3.71
C ALA A 307 -25.26 11.46 4.73
N TYR A 308 -24.90 10.18 4.61
CA TYR A 308 -23.86 9.56 5.45
C TYR A 308 -22.45 9.70 4.87
N ASN A 309 -22.26 10.49 3.80
CA ASN A 309 -21.01 10.63 3.07
C ASN A 309 -20.39 9.27 2.68
N ALA A 310 -21.20 8.26 2.48
CA ALA A 310 -20.76 6.98 1.90
C ALA A 310 -20.47 7.13 0.42
N ILE A 311 -21.20 8.03 -0.26
CA ILE A 311 -20.90 8.52 -1.61
C ILE A 311 -20.65 10.03 -1.49
N ILE A 312 -19.60 10.51 -2.13
CA ILE A 312 -19.26 11.95 -2.21
C ILE A 312 -19.24 12.32 -3.69
N LEU A 313 -20.09 13.25 -4.09
CA LEU A 313 -20.09 13.77 -5.44
C LEU A 313 -18.78 14.54 -5.73
N PRO A 314 -18.33 14.59 -7.00
CA PRO A 314 -17.25 15.47 -7.40
C PRO A 314 -17.54 16.90 -7.01
N GLU A 315 -16.49 17.67 -6.76
CA GLU A 315 -16.62 19.04 -6.33
C GLU A 315 -17.30 19.91 -7.40
N GLY A 316 -18.30 20.70 -6.96
CA GLY A 316 -19.10 21.53 -7.84
C GLY A 316 -20.16 20.77 -8.64
N GLU A 317 -20.23 19.45 -8.50
CA GLU A 317 -21.30 18.64 -9.09
C GLU A 317 -22.45 18.45 -8.09
N THR A 318 -23.68 18.60 -8.59
CA THR A 318 -24.92 18.32 -7.89
C THR A 318 -25.68 17.16 -8.51
N SER A 319 -25.11 16.53 -9.53
CA SER A 319 -25.70 15.41 -10.26
C SER A 319 -25.07 14.09 -9.87
N PHE A 320 -25.88 13.12 -9.46
CA PHE A 320 -25.43 11.73 -9.20
C PHE A 320 -25.36 10.90 -10.47
N ARG A 321 -26.22 11.19 -11.45
CA ARG A 321 -26.33 10.48 -12.74
C ARG A 321 -26.63 8.99 -12.57
N PRO A 322 -27.75 8.64 -11.92
CA PRO A 322 -28.04 7.25 -11.52
C PRO A 322 -28.19 6.26 -12.70
N ASP A 323 -28.59 6.75 -13.87
CA ASP A 323 -28.79 5.95 -15.08
C ASP A 323 -27.55 5.86 -15.98
N GLU A 324 -26.47 6.57 -15.64
CA GLU A 324 -25.22 6.48 -16.39
C GLU A 324 -24.43 5.22 -16.04
N ALA A 325 -23.78 4.64 -17.06
CA ALA A 325 -22.90 3.51 -16.85
C ALA A 325 -21.75 3.85 -15.89
N ILE A 326 -21.55 2.99 -14.89
CA ILE A 326 -20.48 3.15 -13.92
C ILE A 326 -19.16 2.61 -14.47
N THR A 327 -18.06 3.31 -14.17
CA THR A 327 -16.73 2.79 -14.53
C THR A 327 -16.23 1.75 -13.53
N GLN A 328 -15.24 0.94 -13.92
CA GLN A 328 -14.63 -0.03 -12.99
C GLN A 328 -14.00 0.66 -11.78
N GLY A 329 -13.34 1.80 -11.98
CA GLY A 329 -12.74 2.58 -10.90
C GLY A 329 -13.77 3.08 -9.89
N GLU A 330 -14.90 3.60 -10.36
CA GLU A 330 -16.01 4.02 -9.51
C GLU A 330 -16.64 2.84 -8.76
N MET A 331 -16.88 1.72 -9.46
CA MET A 331 -17.45 0.52 -8.86
C MET A 331 -16.56 -0.06 -7.76
N ILE A 332 -15.25 -0.14 -8.00
CA ILE A 332 -14.27 -0.59 -6.98
C ILE A 332 -14.20 0.40 -5.82
N THR A 333 -14.36 1.70 -6.09
CA THR A 333 -14.46 2.71 -5.03
C THR A 333 -15.66 2.42 -4.12
N PHE A 334 -16.84 2.18 -4.69
CA PHE A 334 -18.04 1.84 -3.92
C PHE A 334 -17.90 0.52 -3.17
N ALA A 335 -17.34 -0.50 -3.81
CA ALA A 335 -17.05 -1.78 -3.14
C ALA A 335 -16.07 -1.62 -1.97
N SER A 336 -15.09 -0.73 -2.08
CA SER A 336 -14.15 -0.43 -1.01
C SER A 336 -14.80 0.31 0.17
N ILE A 337 -15.82 1.12 -0.08
CA ILE A 337 -16.61 1.81 0.95
C ILE A 337 -17.34 0.78 1.83
N LEU A 338 -17.79 -0.34 1.30
CA LEU A 338 -18.38 -1.44 2.07
C LEU A 338 -17.41 -2.03 3.10
N LYS A 339 -16.09 -1.90 2.89
CA LYS A 339 -15.04 -2.26 3.86
C LYS A 339 -14.73 -1.14 4.86
N GLY A 340 -15.51 -0.06 4.87
CA GLY A 340 -15.32 1.08 5.76
C GLY A 340 -14.26 2.08 5.30
N GLN A 341 -13.64 1.89 4.13
CA GLN A 341 -12.66 2.82 3.59
C GLN A 341 -13.33 4.00 2.90
N ARG A 342 -12.81 5.19 3.13
CA ARG A 342 -13.20 6.41 2.42
C ARG A 342 -12.00 6.98 1.68
N PHE A 343 -12.25 7.51 0.51
CA PHE A 343 -11.21 8.11 -0.32
C PHE A 343 -11.50 9.61 -0.51
N PRO A 344 -10.48 10.46 -0.30
CA PRO A 344 -10.61 11.88 -0.58
C PRO A 344 -10.81 12.12 -2.07
N ARG A 345 -11.44 13.23 -2.42
CA ARG A 345 -11.54 13.73 -3.79
C ARG A 345 -10.40 14.73 -4.08
N PRO A 346 -9.86 14.77 -5.31
CA PRO A 346 -10.18 13.87 -6.44
C PRO A 346 -9.75 12.41 -6.18
N LEU A 347 -10.44 11.45 -6.80
CA LEU A 347 -10.14 10.02 -6.60
C LEU A 347 -8.76 9.66 -7.16
N ASN A 348 -7.95 9.05 -6.31
CA ASN A 348 -6.68 8.45 -6.73
C ASN A 348 -6.89 6.94 -6.94
N TYR A 349 -7.11 6.53 -8.19
CA TYR A 349 -7.38 5.13 -8.52
C TYR A 349 -6.24 4.18 -8.19
N GLU A 350 -4.98 4.63 -8.18
CA GLU A 350 -3.87 3.80 -7.73
C GLU A 350 -4.02 3.39 -6.26
N THR A 351 -4.35 4.35 -5.40
CA THR A 351 -4.61 4.08 -3.97
C THR A 351 -5.83 3.20 -3.77
N ILE A 352 -6.89 3.43 -4.55
CA ILE A 352 -8.14 2.68 -4.49
C ILE A 352 -7.91 1.21 -4.88
N TYR A 353 -7.25 0.95 -6.00
CA TYR A 353 -6.97 -0.40 -6.47
C TYR A 353 -6.00 -1.14 -5.55
N ARG A 354 -4.99 -0.46 -5.01
CA ARG A 354 -4.10 -1.04 -4.00
C ARG A 354 -4.88 -1.47 -2.74
N PHE A 355 -5.80 -0.64 -2.25
CA PHE A 355 -6.67 -1.00 -1.13
C PHE A 355 -7.57 -2.19 -1.50
N ALA A 356 -8.25 -2.13 -2.63
CA ALA A 356 -9.17 -3.16 -3.09
C ALA A 356 -8.48 -4.53 -3.23
N LYS A 357 -7.25 -4.54 -3.74
CA LYS A 357 -6.42 -5.74 -3.84
C LYS A 357 -6.04 -6.29 -2.47
N ASN A 358 -5.56 -5.45 -1.57
CA ASN A 358 -5.17 -5.87 -0.22
C ASN A 358 -6.37 -6.40 0.60
N ASN A 359 -7.59 -6.07 0.19
CA ASN A 359 -8.84 -6.53 0.82
C ASN A 359 -9.60 -7.57 -0.01
N ASN A 360 -8.95 -8.18 -1.00
CA ASN A 360 -9.50 -9.23 -1.88
C ASN A 360 -10.79 -8.81 -2.62
N ILE A 361 -10.98 -7.53 -2.91
CA ILE A 361 -12.09 -7.03 -3.73
C ILE A 361 -11.81 -7.26 -5.21
N VAL A 362 -10.55 -7.09 -5.61
CA VAL A 362 -10.06 -7.35 -6.98
C VAL A 362 -8.82 -8.22 -6.95
N ASP A 363 -8.63 -9.01 -7.99
CA ASP A 363 -7.36 -9.70 -8.30
C ASP A 363 -6.73 -9.04 -9.53
N TYR A 364 -5.45 -9.25 -9.79
CA TYR A 364 -4.74 -8.70 -10.96
C TYR A 364 -5.41 -9.02 -12.29
N LYS A 365 -5.94 -10.23 -12.42
CA LYS A 365 -6.65 -10.69 -13.63
C LYS A 365 -7.98 -9.94 -13.89
N ASP A 366 -8.53 -9.31 -12.87
CA ASP A 366 -9.82 -8.62 -12.93
C ASP A 366 -9.66 -7.11 -13.21
N ILE A 367 -8.41 -6.60 -13.21
CA ILE A 367 -8.13 -5.18 -13.33
C ILE A 367 -8.17 -4.76 -14.80
N ALA A 368 -9.10 -3.88 -15.14
CA ALA A 368 -9.11 -3.10 -16.36
C ALA A 368 -8.68 -1.64 -16.07
N ASP A 369 -8.65 -0.79 -17.08
CA ASP A 369 -8.48 0.65 -16.87
C ASP A 369 -9.64 1.19 -16.02
N ALA A 370 -9.36 2.13 -15.13
CA ALA A 370 -10.35 2.69 -14.21
C ALA A 370 -11.57 3.31 -14.93
N GLU A 371 -11.35 3.82 -16.13
CA GLU A 371 -12.39 4.42 -16.98
C GLU A 371 -13.18 3.39 -17.82
N THR A 372 -12.81 2.11 -17.77
CA THR A 372 -13.56 1.05 -18.46
C THR A 372 -14.93 0.87 -17.82
N ILE A 373 -15.97 0.80 -18.65
CA ILE A 373 -17.34 0.55 -18.15
C ILE A 373 -17.41 -0.80 -17.45
N CYS A 374 -17.99 -0.81 -16.26
CA CYS A 374 -18.14 -2.01 -15.46
C CYS A 374 -19.31 -2.84 -15.94
N THR A 375 -19.08 -4.12 -16.26
CA THR A 375 -20.17 -5.03 -16.59
C THR A 375 -20.93 -5.45 -15.33
N ARG A 376 -22.16 -5.87 -15.51
CA ARG A 376 -23.07 -6.30 -14.45
C ARG A 376 -22.52 -7.50 -13.67
N GLU A 377 -21.87 -8.47 -14.33
CA GLU A 377 -21.22 -9.59 -13.67
C GLU A 377 -19.99 -9.17 -12.86
N ASN A 378 -19.14 -8.27 -13.39
CA ASN A 378 -17.97 -7.78 -12.68
C ASN A 378 -18.35 -6.96 -11.44
N GLY A 379 -19.32 -6.06 -11.57
CA GLY A 379 -19.82 -5.30 -10.43
C GLY A 379 -20.40 -6.19 -9.33
N THR A 380 -21.14 -7.23 -9.73
CA THR A 380 -21.66 -8.25 -8.80
C THR A 380 -20.54 -8.98 -8.08
N MET A 381 -19.51 -9.41 -8.79
CA MET A 381 -18.33 -10.06 -8.23
C MET A 381 -17.63 -9.16 -7.20
N PHE A 382 -17.38 -7.90 -7.53
CA PHE A 382 -16.71 -6.96 -6.61
C PHE A 382 -17.51 -6.72 -5.32
N ILE A 383 -18.84 -6.61 -5.40
CA ILE A 383 -19.70 -6.47 -4.21
C ILE A 383 -19.60 -7.71 -3.32
N ILE A 384 -19.78 -8.92 -3.88
CA ILE A 384 -19.75 -10.17 -3.11
C ILE A 384 -18.38 -10.39 -2.46
N ARG A 385 -17.31 -10.07 -3.14
CA ARG A 385 -15.94 -10.08 -2.58
C ARG A 385 -15.79 -9.06 -1.45
N ALA A 386 -16.28 -7.84 -1.64
CA ALA A 386 -16.26 -6.81 -0.60
C ALA A 386 -17.05 -7.23 0.65
N LEU A 387 -18.14 -7.99 0.49
CA LEU A 387 -18.88 -8.56 1.60
C LEU A 387 -18.16 -9.76 2.26
N GLY A 388 -17.06 -10.26 1.69
CA GLY A 388 -16.25 -11.34 2.27
C GLY A 388 -16.68 -12.75 1.89
N TYR A 389 -17.52 -12.91 0.86
CA TYR A 389 -18.06 -14.21 0.45
C TYR A 389 -17.33 -14.86 -0.73
N GLN A 390 -16.12 -14.37 -1.07
CA GLN A 390 -15.32 -14.91 -2.18
C GLN A 390 -15.14 -16.42 -2.08
N ASN A 391 -14.64 -16.91 -0.94
CA ASN A 391 -14.36 -18.34 -0.75
C ASN A 391 -15.59 -19.23 -0.92
N ILE A 392 -16.78 -18.70 -0.64
CA ILE A 392 -18.04 -19.41 -0.84
C ILE A 392 -18.45 -19.36 -2.30
N ALA A 393 -18.35 -18.18 -2.93
CA ALA A 393 -18.72 -18.00 -4.34
C ALA A 393 -17.88 -18.87 -5.30
N GLU A 394 -16.64 -19.15 -4.95
CA GLU A 394 -15.69 -19.93 -5.77
C GLU A 394 -15.74 -21.44 -5.51
N LEU A 395 -16.64 -21.93 -4.65
CA LEU A 395 -16.82 -23.37 -4.47
C LEU A 395 -17.42 -23.99 -5.73
N PRO A 396 -16.80 -25.05 -6.28
CA PRO A 396 -17.29 -25.70 -7.50
C PRO A 396 -18.61 -26.46 -7.24
N ASP A 397 -19.44 -26.49 -8.24
CA ASP A 397 -20.63 -27.36 -8.35
C ASP A 397 -21.72 -27.24 -7.26
N ILE A 398 -21.68 -26.16 -6.46
CA ILE A 398 -22.71 -25.94 -5.41
C ILE A 398 -23.75 -24.88 -5.77
N PHE A 399 -23.51 -24.09 -6.80
CA PHE A 399 -24.41 -23.02 -7.20
C PHE A 399 -25.17 -23.35 -8.47
N ASP A 400 -26.49 -23.21 -8.40
CA ASP A 400 -27.38 -23.23 -9.56
C ASP A 400 -27.91 -21.82 -9.80
N CYS A 401 -27.31 -21.14 -10.77
CA CYS A 401 -27.74 -19.82 -11.17
C CYS A 401 -29.03 -19.94 -11.99
N LYS A 402 -30.19 -19.55 -11.39
CA LYS A 402 -31.55 -19.76 -11.97
C LYS A 402 -31.95 -18.65 -12.95
N PHE A 403 -31.04 -17.99 -13.61
CA PHE A 403 -31.34 -17.04 -14.68
C PHE A 403 -31.44 -17.74 -16.03
N ALA A 404 -32.29 -17.22 -16.91
CA ALA A 404 -32.54 -17.80 -18.23
C ALA A 404 -31.28 -17.72 -19.15
N ASP A 405 -30.42 -16.76 -18.90
CA ASP A 405 -29.20 -16.49 -19.63
C ASP A 405 -27.92 -16.89 -18.86
N LYS A 406 -28.04 -17.85 -17.93
CA LYS A 406 -26.90 -18.30 -17.10
C LYS A 406 -25.67 -18.75 -17.91
N ASP A 407 -25.89 -19.31 -19.09
CA ASP A 407 -24.83 -19.80 -19.98
C ASP A 407 -23.99 -18.65 -20.58
N LEU A 408 -24.42 -17.38 -20.43
CA LEU A 408 -23.69 -16.18 -20.84
C LEU A 408 -22.83 -15.61 -19.70
N ILE A 409 -22.93 -16.14 -18.49
CA ILE A 409 -22.10 -15.73 -17.35
C ILE A 409 -20.68 -16.27 -17.58
N SER A 410 -19.69 -15.42 -17.37
CA SER A 410 -18.28 -15.81 -17.53
C SER A 410 -17.88 -16.92 -16.54
N PRO A 411 -17.04 -17.88 -16.98
CA PRO A 411 -16.64 -19.01 -16.12
C PRO A 411 -16.03 -18.52 -14.79
N GLY A 412 -16.52 -19.12 -13.68
CA GLY A 412 -16.07 -18.78 -12.32
C GLY A 412 -16.82 -17.60 -11.69
N ILE A 413 -17.76 -16.96 -12.38
CA ILE A 413 -18.59 -15.87 -11.82
C ILE A 413 -19.98 -16.35 -11.39
N GLU A 414 -20.38 -17.55 -11.76
CA GLU A 414 -21.73 -18.10 -11.47
C GLU A 414 -22.09 -18.05 -9.98
N GLY A 415 -21.17 -18.46 -9.10
CA GLY A 415 -21.41 -18.45 -7.66
C GLY A 415 -21.61 -17.05 -7.08
N TYR A 416 -20.92 -16.05 -7.62
CA TYR A 416 -21.11 -14.65 -7.23
C TYR A 416 -22.52 -14.15 -7.61
N VAL A 417 -22.97 -14.48 -8.80
CA VAL A 417 -24.32 -14.12 -9.29
C VAL A 417 -25.39 -14.84 -8.47
N ALA A 418 -25.22 -16.13 -8.19
CA ALA A 418 -26.16 -16.93 -7.39
C ALA A 418 -26.27 -16.40 -5.95
N LEU A 419 -25.14 -16.07 -5.31
CA LEU A 419 -25.12 -15.47 -3.96
C LEU A 419 -25.78 -14.09 -3.95
N SER A 420 -25.48 -13.25 -4.95
CA SER A 420 -26.08 -11.92 -5.05
C SER A 420 -27.62 -11.98 -5.18
N ARG A 421 -28.13 -12.94 -5.96
CA ARG A 421 -29.56 -13.21 -6.04
C ARG A 421 -30.12 -13.71 -4.69
N GLY A 422 -29.42 -14.64 -4.04
CA GLY A 422 -29.82 -15.19 -2.74
C GLY A 422 -29.87 -14.13 -1.64
N PHE A 423 -28.99 -13.16 -1.66
CA PHE A 423 -29.00 -12.02 -0.73
C PHE A 423 -30.02 -10.93 -1.11
N GLY A 424 -30.69 -11.06 -2.26
CA GLY A 424 -31.61 -10.04 -2.72
C GLY A 424 -30.95 -8.76 -3.23
N LEU A 425 -29.64 -8.78 -3.52
CA LEU A 425 -28.89 -7.64 -4.07
C LEU A 425 -29.23 -7.42 -5.55
N ILE A 426 -29.49 -8.50 -6.28
CA ILE A 426 -29.88 -8.48 -7.69
C ILE A 426 -31.12 -9.33 -7.92
N GLY A 427 -32.16 -8.74 -8.48
CA GLY A 427 -33.41 -9.41 -8.77
C GLY A 427 -33.52 -10.04 -10.16
N GLY A 428 -32.67 -9.65 -11.09
CA GLY A 428 -32.78 -9.94 -12.52
C GLY A 428 -33.80 -9.06 -13.24
N ASN A 429 -33.94 -9.27 -14.55
CA ASN A 429 -34.91 -8.62 -15.39
C ASN A 429 -36.29 -9.31 -15.33
N PRO A 430 -37.39 -8.67 -15.80
CA PRO A 430 -38.73 -9.28 -15.80
C PRO A 430 -38.83 -10.59 -16.57
N ASP A 431 -37.96 -10.81 -17.55
CA ASP A 431 -37.85 -12.04 -18.36
C ASP A 431 -36.97 -13.12 -17.69
N ASN A 432 -36.63 -12.94 -16.43
CA ASN A 432 -35.69 -13.77 -15.65
C ASN A 432 -34.29 -13.86 -16.23
N THR A 433 -33.80 -12.83 -16.94
CA THR A 433 -32.41 -12.73 -17.37
C THR A 433 -31.57 -11.94 -16.36
N PHE A 434 -30.26 -12.23 -16.29
CA PHE A 434 -29.29 -11.48 -15.52
C PHE A 434 -28.61 -10.39 -16.33
N ASN A 435 -28.40 -10.63 -17.63
CA ASN A 435 -27.65 -9.79 -18.57
C ASN A 435 -26.20 -9.54 -18.10
N PRO A 436 -25.34 -10.58 -18.03
CA PRO A 436 -24.03 -10.52 -17.39
C PRO A 436 -23.09 -9.47 -18.01
N GLN A 437 -23.12 -9.31 -19.35
CA GLN A 437 -22.30 -8.37 -20.08
C GLN A 437 -22.93 -6.99 -20.25
N GLY A 438 -24.13 -6.79 -19.70
CA GLY A 438 -24.77 -5.48 -19.69
C GLY A 438 -24.02 -4.47 -18.86
N GLU A 439 -24.07 -3.20 -19.26
CA GLU A 439 -23.50 -2.11 -18.49
C GLU A 439 -24.20 -1.98 -17.12
N LEU A 440 -23.42 -1.82 -16.07
CA LEU A 440 -23.96 -1.51 -14.76
C LEU A 440 -24.09 0.00 -14.63
N THR A 441 -25.24 0.46 -14.14
CA THR A 441 -25.46 1.87 -13.82
C THR A 441 -25.03 2.20 -12.38
N ARG A 442 -24.84 3.45 -12.10
CA ARG A 442 -24.45 3.94 -10.75
C ARG A 442 -25.42 3.59 -9.65
#